data_d1de6725c8997eb23768c46bad9c0fb2
#
_entry.id   d1de6725c8997eb23768c46bad9c0fb2
#
_cell.length_a   1.000
_cell.length_b   1.000
_cell.length_c   1.000
_cell.angle_alpha   90.00
_cell.angle_beta   90.00
_cell.angle_gamma   90.00
#
_symmetry.space_group_name_H-M   'P 1'
#
loop_
_entity.id
_entity.type
_entity.pdbx_description
1 polymer ?
#
loop_
_entity_poly.entity_id
_entity_poly.type
_entity_poly.pdbx_seq_one_letter_code
_entity_poly.pdbx_strand_id
1 'polypeptide(L)'
;MSSTRSTTATALRASFALALALAGLAAAPSARADGEVAAARATMQQTVDTTIAVLNDKSLAPDVRRSKLESIAVDHFDFPLMAQLVLGKNRAALSTEQQQQFLDEFKKHLSITYGRTFNKYTGAEKIVLDGGRLEGNKDVTLRMNISGGSAPPDGVRIDYRMRDDAGKWLVIDVIPEGVSLIQNFRSQVQEMVTQKGVANLIQTLHDKNVSQAQAQAPS
;
A
#
# COMPACT_ATOMS: atom_id res chain seq x y z
N MET A 1 -48.00 2.61 82.73
CA MET A 1 -48.97 3.53 82.05
C MET A 1 -48.24 4.16 80.85
N SER A 2 -48.89 4.03 79.66
CA SER A 2 -48.68 4.75 78.40
C SER A 2 -47.32 4.61 77.73
N SER A 3 -47.09 3.75 76.78
CA SER A 3 -47.49 3.76 75.34
C SER A 3 -47.06 5.07 74.62
N THR A 4 -46.09 4.96 73.74
CA THR A 4 -46.05 5.66 72.46
C THR A 4 -45.22 4.89 71.47
N ARG A 5 -45.86 4.51 70.40
CA ARG A 5 -45.34 3.82 69.25
C ARG A 5 -44.61 4.79 68.33
N SER A 6 -43.46 4.49 67.89
CA SER A 6 -42.71 5.21 66.86
C SER A 6 -42.91 4.57 65.52
N THR A 7 -43.43 5.36 64.61
CA THR A 7 -43.50 5.18 63.17
C THR A 7 -42.33 5.83 62.50
N THR A 8 -41.36 5.12 62.03
CA THR A 8 -40.43 5.59 61.01
C THR A 8 -39.84 4.37 60.26
N ALA A 9 -40.52 3.98 59.23
CA ALA A 9 -40.00 3.05 58.23
C ALA A 9 -40.66 3.38 56.90
N THR A 10 -40.22 4.37 56.16
CA THR A 10 -40.50 4.45 54.70
C THR A 10 -39.69 5.62 54.12
N ALA A 11 -38.40 5.46 53.86
CA ALA A 11 -37.64 6.33 52.96
C ALA A 11 -36.24 5.72 52.66
N LEU A 12 -36.23 4.55 52.00
CA LEU A 12 -34.94 4.04 51.44
C LEU A 12 -35.21 3.05 50.32
N ARG A 13 -35.94 3.48 49.28
CA ARG A 13 -36.12 2.67 48.05
C ARG A 13 -36.30 3.56 46.82
N ALA A 14 -35.37 4.47 46.53
CA ALA A 14 -35.43 5.20 45.24
C ALA A 14 -34.05 5.82 44.92
N SER A 15 -32.96 5.05 44.89
CA SER A 15 -31.66 5.55 44.41
C SER A 15 -30.75 4.44 43.89
N PHE A 16 -31.29 3.43 43.19
CA PHE A 16 -30.47 2.35 42.64
C PHE A 16 -30.89 1.94 41.22
N ALA A 17 -31.35 2.89 40.42
CA ALA A 17 -31.81 2.58 39.05
C ALA A 17 -31.32 3.58 38.00
N LEU A 18 -30.15 4.23 38.19
CA LEU A 18 -29.62 5.14 37.15
C LEU A 18 -28.07 5.06 37.00
N ALA A 19 -27.49 3.90 37.10
CA ALA A 19 -26.05 3.68 36.92
C ALA A 19 -25.72 2.55 35.97
N LEU A 20 -26.61 2.18 35.04
CA LEU A 20 -26.37 1.06 34.13
C LEU A 20 -26.67 1.41 32.64
N ALA A 21 -26.36 2.61 32.19
CA ALA A 21 -26.59 3.01 30.79
C ALA A 21 -25.44 3.77 30.12
N LEU A 22 -24.20 3.71 30.63
CA LEU A 22 -23.04 4.31 29.97
C LEU A 22 -21.85 3.37 29.79
N ALA A 23 -22.09 2.05 29.77
CA ALA A 23 -21.06 1.05 29.47
C ALA A 23 -21.31 0.41 28.10
N GLY A 24 -21.24 1.18 27.03
CA GLY A 24 -21.51 0.59 25.73
C GLY A 24 -21.29 1.51 24.55
N LEU A 25 -20.07 1.98 24.32
CA LEU A 25 -19.55 2.33 22.96
C LEU A 25 -18.04 2.62 23.00
N ALA A 26 -17.26 1.82 23.69
CA ALA A 26 -15.88 1.66 23.32
C ALA A 26 -15.87 0.53 22.28
N ALA A 27 -16.09 0.86 21.01
CA ALA A 27 -15.80 -0.07 19.92
C ALA A 27 -14.35 -0.51 20.11
N ALA A 28 -14.15 -1.80 20.39
CA ALA A 28 -12.85 -2.33 20.72
C ALA A 28 -11.87 -2.00 19.57
N PRO A 29 -10.64 -1.55 19.87
CA PRO A 29 -9.65 -1.19 18.84
C PRO A 29 -9.39 -2.31 17.83
N SER A 30 -9.63 -3.59 18.19
CA SER A 30 -9.55 -4.73 17.30
C SER A 30 -10.62 -4.74 16.19
N ALA A 31 -11.87 -4.41 16.48
CA ALA A 31 -12.94 -4.41 15.46
C ALA A 31 -12.70 -3.36 14.35
N ARG A 32 -12.11 -2.22 14.71
CA ARG A 32 -11.73 -1.19 13.74
C ARG A 32 -10.55 -1.64 12.88
N ALA A 33 -9.51 -2.22 13.50
CA ALA A 33 -8.36 -2.75 12.79
C ALA A 33 -8.75 -3.83 11.78
N ASP A 34 -9.64 -4.74 12.17
CA ASP A 34 -10.16 -5.79 11.29
C ASP A 34 -10.95 -5.21 10.11
N GLY A 35 -11.73 -4.14 10.34
CA GLY A 35 -12.46 -3.43 9.29
C GLY A 35 -11.54 -2.75 8.26
N GLU A 36 -10.47 -2.09 8.71
CA GLU A 36 -9.49 -1.44 7.83
C GLU A 36 -8.70 -2.47 7.00
N VAL A 37 -8.28 -3.58 7.63
CA VAL A 37 -7.61 -4.69 6.93
C VAL A 37 -8.55 -5.34 5.91
N ALA A 38 -9.82 -5.53 6.24
CA ALA A 38 -10.80 -6.10 5.31
C ALA A 38 -11.05 -5.20 4.10
N ALA A 39 -11.15 -3.87 4.31
CA ALA A 39 -11.35 -2.89 3.24
C ALA A 39 -10.12 -2.83 2.30
N ALA A 40 -8.91 -2.74 2.86
CA ALA A 40 -7.67 -2.79 2.08
C ALA A 40 -7.56 -4.10 1.27
N ARG A 41 -7.90 -5.24 1.90
CA ARG A 41 -7.90 -6.55 1.24
C ARG A 41 -8.89 -6.60 0.07
N ALA A 42 -10.11 -6.10 0.23
CA ALA A 42 -11.11 -6.07 -0.84
C ALA A 42 -10.60 -5.27 -2.04
N THR A 43 -10.01 -4.10 -1.82
CA THR A 43 -9.40 -3.28 -2.87
C THR A 43 -8.25 -4.03 -3.57
N MET A 44 -7.35 -4.65 -2.81
CA MET A 44 -6.23 -5.40 -3.39
C MET A 44 -6.72 -6.62 -4.18
N GLN A 45 -7.73 -7.35 -3.68
CA GLN A 45 -8.29 -8.50 -4.41
C GLN A 45 -8.87 -8.06 -5.75
N GLN A 46 -9.64 -6.99 -5.78
CA GLN A 46 -10.18 -6.43 -7.03
C GLN A 46 -9.06 -6.01 -8.00
N THR A 47 -7.98 -5.41 -7.48
CA THR A 47 -6.80 -5.03 -8.29
C THR A 47 -6.14 -6.26 -8.90
N VAL A 48 -5.95 -7.33 -8.12
CA VAL A 48 -5.39 -8.60 -8.58
C VAL A 48 -6.28 -9.23 -9.65
N ASP A 49 -7.59 -9.32 -9.40
CA ASP A 49 -8.54 -9.93 -10.33
C ASP A 49 -8.57 -9.18 -11.68
N THR A 50 -8.57 -7.83 -11.62
CA THR A 50 -8.51 -6.99 -12.84
C THR A 50 -7.20 -7.19 -13.59
N THR A 51 -6.08 -7.26 -12.87
CA THR A 51 -4.75 -7.50 -13.46
C THR A 51 -4.70 -8.87 -14.15
N ILE A 52 -5.17 -9.93 -13.49
CA ILE A 52 -5.24 -11.28 -14.06
C ILE A 52 -6.14 -11.32 -15.28
N ALA A 53 -7.27 -10.63 -15.27
CA ALA A 53 -8.17 -10.56 -16.44
C ALA A 53 -7.45 -9.96 -17.66
N VAL A 54 -6.70 -8.86 -17.47
CA VAL A 54 -5.89 -8.25 -18.55
C VAL A 54 -4.77 -9.18 -19.03
N LEU A 55 -4.10 -9.89 -18.13
CA LEU A 55 -3.02 -10.83 -18.47
C LEU A 55 -3.54 -12.06 -19.23
N ASN A 56 -4.74 -12.52 -18.92
CA ASN A 56 -5.37 -13.67 -19.58
C ASN A 56 -6.04 -13.33 -20.91
N ASP A 57 -6.30 -12.06 -21.19
CA ASP A 57 -6.91 -11.64 -22.46
C ASP A 57 -5.89 -11.76 -23.61
N LYS A 58 -5.95 -12.88 -24.31
CA LYS A 58 -5.07 -13.18 -25.46
C LYS A 58 -5.41 -12.36 -26.72
N SER A 59 -6.56 -11.67 -26.74
CA SER A 59 -6.96 -10.80 -27.86
C SER A 59 -6.25 -9.44 -27.85
N LEU A 60 -5.67 -9.04 -26.70
CA LEU A 60 -4.98 -7.77 -26.57
C LEU A 60 -3.60 -7.80 -27.23
N ALA A 61 -3.34 -6.80 -28.07
CA ALA A 61 -2.00 -6.52 -28.56
C ALA A 61 -1.04 -6.19 -27.37
N PRO A 62 0.26 -6.51 -27.49
CA PRO A 62 1.20 -6.35 -26.37
C PRO A 62 1.28 -4.93 -25.78
N ASP A 63 1.23 -3.91 -26.63
CA ASP A 63 1.23 -2.49 -26.24
C ASP A 63 -0.07 -2.09 -25.54
N VAL A 64 -1.22 -2.56 -26.01
CA VAL A 64 -2.53 -2.34 -25.37
C VAL A 64 -2.57 -3.01 -23.99
N ARG A 65 -2.08 -4.25 -23.89
CA ARG A 65 -1.98 -4.96 -22.62
C ARG A 65 -1.10 -4.19 -21.63
N ARG A 66 0.06 -3.73 -22.06
CA ARG A 66 0.98 -2.93 -21.23
C ARG A 66 0.29 -1.65 -20.75
N SER A 67 -0.36 -0.89 -21.66
CA SER A 67 -1.06 0.34 -21.31
C SER A 67 -2.17 0.11 -20.27
N LYS A 68 -2.92 -1.00 -20.39
CA LYS A 68 -3.94 -1.37 -19.39
C LYS A 68 -3.33 -1.68 -18.03
N LEU A 69 -2.21 -2.41 -17.97
CA LEU A 69 -1.50 -2.71 -16.72
C LEU A 69 -0.93 -1.45 -16.07
N GLU A 70 -0.39 -0.53 -16.87
CA GLU A 70 0.08 0.78 -16.41
C GLU A 70 -1.08 1.62 -15.84
N SER A 71 -2.26 1.61 -16.51
CA SER A 71 -3.46 2.29 -15.99
C SER A 71 -3.90 1.71 -14.63
N ILE A 72 -3.95 0.38 -14.51
CA ILE A 72 -4.27 -0.27 -13.22
C ILE A 72 -3.28 0.19 -12.14
N ALA A 73 -1.98 0.25 -12.45
CA ALA A 73 -1.00 0.72 -11.49
C ALA A 73 -1.24 2.19 -11.10
N VAL A 74 -1.54 3.08 -12.06
CA VAL A 74 -1.84 4.50 -11.79
C VAL A 74 -3.07 4.65 -10.90
N ASP A 75 -4.08 3.81 -11.07
CA ASP A 75 -5.33 3.87 -10.32
C ASP A 75 -5.21 3.33 -8.90
N HIS A 76 -4.27 2.42 -8.63
CA HIS A 76 -4.16 1.70 -7.37
C HIS A 76 -2.88 1.98 -6.56
N PHE A 77 -1.94 2.76 -7.11
CA PHE A 77 -0.73 3.16 -6.41
C PHE A 77 -0.71 4.67 -6.16
N ASP A 78 -0.35 5.08 -4.97
CA ASP A 78 -0.10 6.50 -4.65
C ASP A 78 1.34 6.88 -5.05
N PHE A 79 1.58 6.99 -6.36
CA PHE A 79 2.89 7.39 -6.86
C PHE A 79 3.37 8.75 -6.34
N PRO A 80 2.51 9.78 -6.17
CA PRO A 80 2.93 11.02 -5.53
C PRO A 80 3.48 10.83 -4.13
N LEU A 81 2.78 10.07 -3.28
CA LEU A 81 3.25 9.78 -1.92
C LEU A 81 4.50 8.90 -1.94
N MET A 82 4.55 7.87 -2.79
CA MET A 82 5.74 7.02 -2.96
C MET A 82 6.97 7.85 -3.32
N ALA A 83 6.86 8.77 -4.30
CA ALA A 83 7.95 9.68 -4.68
C ALA A 83 8.40 10.58 -3.52
N GLN A 84 7.45 11.11 -2.73
CA GLN A 84 7.76 11.90 -1.54
C GLN A 84 8.50 11.07 -0.48
N LEU A 85 8.09 9.81 -0.25
CA LEU A 85 8.74 8.90 0.68
C LEU A 85 10.16 8.56 0.24
N VAL A 86 10.38 8.37 -1.07
CA VAL A 86 11.71 8.13 -1.66
C VAL A 86 12.62 9.34 -1.52
N LEU A 87 12.14 10.54 -1.86
CA LEU A 87 12.91 11.80 -1.72
C LEU A 87 13.28 12.07 -0.25
N GLY A 88 12.37 11.77 0.67
CA GLY A 88 12.59 11.98 2.11
C GLY A 88 13.03 13.42 2.41
N LYS A 89 14.14 13.60 3.13
CA LYS A 89 14.69 14.92 3.49
C LYS A 89 15.12 15.75 2.27
N ASN A 90 15.51 15.12 1.16
CA ASN A 90 15.96 15.81 -0.04
C ASN A 90 14.81 16.57 -0.74
N ARG A 91 13.56 16.24 -0.44
CA ARG A 91 12.37 16.90 -0.99
C ARG A 91 12.40 18.42 -0.78
N ALA A 92 12.82 18.88 0.41
CA ALA A 92 12.83 20.29 0.77
C ALA A 92 13.81 21.14 -0.07
N ALA A 93 14.79 20.51 -0.72
CA ALA A 93 15.76 21.17 -1.59
C ALA A 93 15.31 21.24 -3.05
N LEU A 94 14.15 20.67 -3.41
CA LEU A 94 13.58 20.65 -4.74
C LEU A 94 12.38 21.60 -4.84
N SER A 95 12.29 22.37 -5.95
CA SER A 95 11.08 23.12 -6.27
C SER A 95 9.89 22.17 -6.55
N THR A 96 8.68 22.70 -6.56
CA THR A 96 7.47 21.92 -6.91
C THR A 96 7.58 21.29 -8.29
N GLU A 97 8.12 22.04 -9.26
CA GLU A 97 8.35 21.55 -10.62
C GLU A 97 9.39 20.42 -10.65
N GLN A 98 10.47 20.55 -9.91
CA GLN A 98 11.48 19.50 -9.78
C GLN A 98 10.93 18.24 -9.08
N GLN A 99 10.06 18.41 -8.09
CA GLN A 99 9.38 17.28 -7.46
C GLN A 99 8.47 16.55 -8.46
N GLN A 100 7.79 17.29 -9.36
CA GLN A 100 6.98 16.69 -10.42
C GLN A 100 7.86 15.94 -11.44
N GLN A 101 8.96 16.57 -11.89
CA GLN A 101 9.92 15.90 -12.78
C GLN A 101 10.50 14.62 -12.16
N PHE A 102 10.83 14.67 -10.86
CA PHE A 102 11.26 13.47 -10.15
C PHE A 102 10.17 12.38 -10.13
N LEU A 103 8.91 12.74 -9.87
CA LEU A 103 7.79 11.80 -9.90
C LEU A 103 7.68 11.12 -11.27
N ASP A 104 7.82 11.86 -12.36
CA ASP A 104 7.71 11.32 -13.71
C ASP A 104 8.87 10.35 -14.02
N GLU A 105 10.11 10.72 -13.67
CA GLU A 105 11.27 9.83 -13.83
C GLU A 105 11.19 8.62 -12.89
N PHE A 106 10.64 8.76 -11.70
CA PHE A 106 10.42 7.64 -10.76
C PHE A 106 9.40 6.64 -11.31
N LYS A 107 8.26 7.10 -11.83
CA LYS A 107 7.27 6.23 -12.51
C LYS A 107 7.91 5.47 -13.68
N LYS A 108 8.67 6.19 -14.52
CA LYS A 108 9.37 5.60 -15.65
C LYS A 108 10.36 4.53 -15.21
N HIS A 109 11.11 4.81 -14.15
CA HIS A 109 12.05 3.84 -13.57
C HIS A 109 11.35 2.55 -13.10
N LEU A 110 10.21 2.68 -12.42
CA LEU A 110 9.42 1.52 -11.99
C LEU A 110 8.88 0.73 -13.18
N SER A 111 8.36 1.39 -14.21
CA SER A 111 7.86 0.73 -15.42
C SER A 111 8.98 -0.04 -16.14
N ILE A 112 10.16 0.55 -16.31
CA ILE A 112 11.32 -0.10 -16.96
C ILE A 112 11.79 -1.30 -16.12
N THR A 113 11.89 -1.14 -14.81
CA THR A 113 12.46 -2.16 -13.93
C THR A 113 11.54 -3.36 -13.74
N TYR A 114 10.24 -3.10 -13.58
CA TYR A 114 9.27 -4.12 -13.18
C TYR A 114 8.25 -4.49 -14.26
N GLY A 115 8.07 -3.66 -15.30
CA GLY A 115 7.05 -3.89 -16.33
C GLY A 115 7.19 -5.24 -17.05
N ARG A 116 8.43 -5.75 -17.20
CA ARG A 116 8.68 -7.07 -17.82
C ARG A 116 8.29 -8.25 -16.94
N THR A 117 8.09 -8.06 -15.65
CA THR A 117 7.68 -9.15 -14.75
C THR A 117 6.35 -9.74 -15.18
N PHE A 118 5.46 -8.92 -15.70
CA PHE A 118 4.16 -9.37 -16.22
C PHE A 118 4.28 -10.27 -17.47
N ASN A 119 5.37 -10.14 -18.24
CA ASN A 119 5.59 -11.00 -19.42
C ASN A 119 5.92 -12.46 -19.04
N LYS A 120 6.29 -12.70 -17.79
CA LYS A 120 6.56 -14.04 -17.27
C LYS A 120 5.30 -14.78 -16.81
N TYR A 121 4.17 -14.09 -16.72
CA TYR A 121 2.91 -14.70 -16.31
C TYR A 121 2.44 -15.73 -17.35
N THR A 122 2.20 -16.96 -16.90
CA THR A 122 1.83 -18.11 -17.75
C THR A 122 0.35 -18.45 -17.71
N GLY A 123 -0.37 -17.97 -16.68
CA GLY A 123 -1.75 -18.33 -16.36
C GLY A 123 -1.87 -19.53 -15.43
N ALA A 124 -0.75 -20.16 -15.06
CA ALA A 124 -0.70 -21.28 -14.12
C ALA A 124 -0.28 -20.84 -12.69
N GLU A 125 -0.03 -19.55 -12.48
CA GLU A 125 0.30 -19.00 -11.17
C GLU A 125 -0.95 -18.99 -10.28
N LYS A 126 -0.76 -19.47 -9.03
CA LYS A 126 -1.73 -19.34 -7.94
C LYS A 126 -1.34 -18.12 -7.11
N ILE A 127 -2.22 -17.12 -7.08
CA ILE A 127 -2.04 -15.88 -6.33
C ILE A 127 -3.01 -15.90 -5.15
N VAL A 128 -2.48 -15.77 -3.93
CA VAL A 128 -3.27 -15.82 -2.68
C VAL A 128 -2.92 -14.61 -1.83
N LEU A 129 -3.94 -13.83 -1.46
CA LEU A 129 -3.82 -12.84 -0.40
C LEU A 129 -3.95 -13.55 0.95
N ASP A 130 -2.84 -13.62 1.68
CA ASP A 130 -2.72 -14.33 2.95
C ASP A 130 -2.34 -13.37 4.08
N GLY A 131 -3.24 -13.20 5.02
CA GLY A 131 -3.02 -12.30 6.13
C GLY A 131 -3.08 -10.82 5.78
N GLY A 132 -3.05 -10.02 6.81
CA GLY A 132 -3.04 -8.56 6.76
C GLY A 132 -2.89 -8.04 8.19
N ARG A 133 -2.26 -6.88 8.34
CA ARG A 133 -2.11 -6.23 9.65
C ARG A 133 -2.22 -4.72 9.52
N LEU A 134 -2.85 -4.11 10.51
CA LEU A 134 -2.84 -2.67 10.68
C LEU A 134 -1.49 -2.26 11.27
N GLU A 135 -0.87 -1.27 10.68
CA GLU A 135 0.37 -0.66 11.18
C GLU A 135 0.06 0.51 12.13
N GLY A 136 1.01 0.88 12.98
CA GLY A 136 0.82 1.93 14.00
C GLY A 136 0.47 3.32 13.45
N ASN A 137 0.66 3.56 12.16
CA ASN A 137 0.35 4.81 11.45
C ASN A 137 -0.94 4.73 10.60
N LYS A 138 -1.79 3.74 10.83
CA LYS A 138 -3.02 3.44 10.08
C LYS A 138 -2.80 2.92 8.65
N ASP A 139 -1.58 2.58 8.27
CA ASP A 139 -1.35 1.83 7.05
C ASP A 139 -1.73 0.37 7.28
N VAL A 140 -2.13 -0.32 6.23
CA VAL A 140 -2.36 -1.77 6.24
C VAL A 140 -1.29 -2.44 5.41
N THR A 141 -0.65 -3.47 5.94
CA THR A 141 0.23 -4.36 5.17
C THR A 141 -0.50 -5.66 4.88
N LEU A 142 -0.66 -5.97 3.60
CA LEU A 142 -1.24 -7.22 3.10
C LEU A 142 -0.12 -8.11 2.56
N ARG A 143 -0.22 -9.42 2.80
CA ARG A 143 0.66 -10.43 2.23
C ARG A 143 0.03 -11.08 1.02
N MET A 144 0.80 -11.18 -0.05
CA MET A 144 0.48 -11.95 -1.25
C MET A 144 1.52 -13.04 -1.45
N ASN A 145 1.06 -14.25 -1.68
CA ASN A 145 1.90 -15.38 -2.07
C ASN A 145 1.59 -15.79 -3.50
N ILE A 146 2.62 -15.93 -4.33
CA ILE A 146 2.52 -16.37 -5.72
C ILE A 146 3.27 -17.69 -5.84
N SER A 147 2.62 -18.73 -6.36
CA SER A 147 3.20 -20.07 -6.53
C SER A 147 2.75 -20.68 -7.87
N GLY A 148 3.46 -21.71 -8.33
CA GLY A 148 3.18 -22.35 -9.61
C GLY A 148 3.57 -21.50 -10.83
N GLY A 149 3.24 -21.95 -12.02
CA GLY A 149 3.59 -21.26 -13.26
C GLY A 149 5.07 -20.99 -13.40
N SER A 150 5.42 -19.73 -13.59
CA SER A 150 6.83 -19.25 -13.69
C SER A 150 7.46 -18.90 -12.34
N ALA A 151 6.72 -19.01 -11.24
CA ALA A 151 7.25 -18.74 -9.91
C ALA A 151 8.33 -19.76 -9.50
N PRO A 152 9.32 -19.38 -8.66
CA PRO A 152 10.26 -20.33 -8.06
C PRO A 152 9.54 -21.47 -7.31
N PRO A 153 10.18 -22.63 -7.09
CA PRO A 153 9.58 -23.77 -6.39
C PRO A 153 9.00 -23.41 -5.01
N ASP A 154 9.66 -22.53 -4.27
CA ASP A 154 9.24 -22.05 -2.95
C ASP A 154 8.20 -20.93 -3.02
N GLY A 155 7.80 -20.52 -4.23
CA GLY A 155 6.93 -19.38 -4.47
C GLY A 155 7.65 -18.03 -4.29
N VAL A 156 6.85 -16.95 -4.36
CA VAL A 156 7.30 -15.57 -4.10
C VAL A 156 6.33 -14.94 -3.11
N ARG A 157 6.87 -14.34 -2.06
CA ARG A 157 6.09 -13.54 -1.12
C ARG A 157 6.27 -12.05 -1.43
N ILE A 158 5.15 -11.35 -1.54
CA ILE A 158 5.14 -9.90 -1.72
C ILE A 158 4.21 -9.31 -0.67
N ASP A 159 4.74 -8.45 0.20
CA ASP A 159 3.92 -7.67 1.12
C ASP A 159 3.63 -6.30 0.44
N TYR A 160 2.37 -5.85 0.50
CA TYR A 160 1.91 -4.56 -0.02
C TYR A 160 1.50 -3.68 1.15
N ARG A 161 2.16 -2.54 1.33
CA ARG A 161 1.71 -1.54 2.28
C ARG A 161 0.76 -0.58 1.60
N MET A 162 -0.42 -0.43 2.18
CA MET A 162 -1.50 0.39 1.65
C MET A 162 -1.91 1.46 2.65
N ARG A 163 -2.40 2.57 2.14
CA ARG A 163 -2.94 3.69 2.91
C ARG A 163 -4.32 4.06 2.41
N ASP A 164 -5.21 4.38 3.34
CA ASP A 164 -6.51 4.98 3.01
C ASP A 164 -6.34 6.46 2.69
N ASP A 165 -6.75 6.85 1.50
CA ASP A 165 -6.88 8.22 1.04
C ASP A 165 -8.36 8.51 0.79
N ALA A 166 -9.02 9.11 1.79
CA ALA A 166 -10.43 9.48 1.74
C ALA A 166 -11.38 8.32 1.33
N GLY A 167 -11.13 7.12 1.82
CA GLY A 167 -11.92 5.91 1.52
C GLY A 167 -11.39 5.10 0.34
N LYS A 168 -10.31 5.52 -0.30
CA LYS A 168 -9.63 4.80 -1.37
C LYS A 168 -8.31 4.23 -0.87
N TRP A 169 -8.23 2.90 -0.78
CA TRP A 169 -6.99 2.22 -0.40
C TRP A 169 -6.00 2.20 -1.56
N LEU A 170 -4.83 2.82 -1.37
CA LEU A 170 -3.77 2.92 -2.37
C LEU A 170 -2.48 2.26 -1.86
N VAL A 171 -1.75 1.58 -2.75
CA VAL A 171 -0.44 1.02 -2.46
C VAL A 171 0.59 2.14 -2.34
N ILE A 172 1.33 2.15 -1.25
CA ILE A 172 2.40 3.12 -0.96
C ILE A 172 3.78 2.49 -0.83
N ASP A 173 3.86 1.15 -0.80
CA ASP A 173 5.13 0.41 -0.85
C ASP A 173 4.88 -1.04 -1.28
N VAL A 174 5.84 -1.63 -1.98
CA VAL A 174 5.87 -3.04 -2.36
C VAL A 174 7.12 -3.66 -1.76
N ILE A 175 6.97 -4.81 -1.10
CA ILE A 175 8.01 -5.42 -0.27
C ILE A 175 8.19 -6.89 -0.69
N PRO A 176 8.80 -7.15 -1.87
CA PRO A 176 9.11 -8.51 -2.29
C PRO A 176 10.18 -9.11 -1.38
N GLU A 177 9.93 -10.31 -0.89
CA GLU A 177 10.84 -11.08 -0.02
C GLU A 177 11.42 -10.26 1.16
N GLY A 178 10.60 -9.34 1.71
CA GLY A 178 10.99 -8.51 2.85
C GLY A 178 11.81 -7.25 2.50
N VAL A 179 12.08 -6.98 1.21
CA VAL A 179 12.84 -5.81 0.76
C VAL A 179 11.91 -4.71 0.28
N SER A 180 11.77 -3.63 1.06
CA SER A 180 10.94 -2.47 0.68
C SER A 180 11.51 -1.75 -0.55
N LEU A 181 10.70 -1.57 -1.58
CA LEU A 181 11.08 -0.79 -2.76
C LEU A 181 11.33 0.67 -2.39
N ILE A 182 10.50 1.25 -1.54
CA ILE A 182 10.66 2.64 -1.10
C ILE A 182 11.99 2.84 -0.36
N GLN A 183 12.37 1.95 0.55
CA GLN A 183 13.63 2.04 1.27
C GLN A 183 14.83 1.85 0.33
N ASN A 184 14.75 0.91 -0.59
CA ASN A 184 15.79 0.67 -1.59
C ASN A 184 16.00 1.91 -2.47
N PHE A 185 14.92 2.46 -3.05
CA PHE A 185 15.03 3.68 -3.86
C PHE A 185 15.48 4.90 -3.06
N ARG A 186 15.04 5.04 -1.83
CA ARG A 186 15.50 6.11 -0.94
C ARG A 186 17.02 6.05 -0.73
N SER A 187 17.57 4.86 -0.56
CA SER A 187 19.02 4.66 -0.44
C SER A 187 19.74 5.04 -1.73
N GLN A 188 19.22 4.64 -2.89
CA GLN A 188 19.78 5.00 -4.20
C GLN A 188 19.71 6.53 -4.44
N VAL A 189 18.59 7.18 -4.11
CA VAL A 189 18.45 8.64 -4.20
C VAL A 189 19.45 9.34 -3.29
N GLN A 190 19.61 8.85 -2.04
CA GLN A 190 20.59 9.42 -1.12
C GLN A 190 22.02 9.28 -1.65
N GLU A 191 22.34 8.15 -2.27
CA GLU A 191 23.64 7.95 -2.92
C GLU A 191 23.87 8.92 -4.09
N MET A 192 22.90 9.03 -5.00
CA MET A 192 22.97 9.99 -6.12
C MET A 192 23.18 11.44 -5.62
N VAL A 193 22.44 11.84 -4.59
CA VAL A 193 22.56 13.16 -3.99
C VAL A 193 23.93 13.36 -3.34
N THR A 194 24.46 12.36 -2.68
CA THR A 194 25.79 12.43 -2.04
C THR A 194 26.90 12.53 -3.09
N GLN A 195 26.79 11.82 -4.20
CA GLN A 195 27.82 11.80 -5.24
C GLN A 195 27.77 13.02 -6.18
N LYS A 196 26.57 13.47 -6.54
CA LYS A 196 26.36 14.46 -7.61
C LYS A 196 25.59 15.70 -7.18
N GLY A 197 25.13 15.76 -5.93
CA GLY A 197 24.30 16.85 -5.41
C GLY A 197 22.83 16.72 -5.83
N VAL A 198 21.94 17.36 -5.05
CA VAL A 198 20.50 17.32 -5.27
C VAL A 198 20.09 17.99 -6.59
N ALA A 199 20.80 19.00 -7.04
CA ALA A 199 20.53 19.68 -8.32
C ALA A 199 20.63 18.75 -9.54
N ASN A 200 21.46 17.70 -9.46
CA ASN A 200 21.66 16.74 -10.55
C ASN A 200 20.86 15.45 -10.37
N LEU A 201 20.05 15.34 -9.31
CA LEU A 201 19.31 14.11 -9.01
C LEU A 201 18.41 13.66 -10.15
N ILE A 202 17.60 14.57 -10.69
CA ILE A 202 16.62 14.27 -11.74
C ILE A 202 17.34 13.84 -13.02
N GLN A 203 18.37 14.57 -13.43
CA GLN A 203 19.15 14.21 -14.60
C GLN A 203 19.85 12.86 -14.45
N THR A 204 20.40 12.58 -13.26
CA THR A 204 21.05 11.29 -12.98
C THR A 204 20.05 10.14 -13.05
N LEU A 205 18.83 10.30 -12.55
CA LEU A 205 17.78 9.29 -12.64
C LEU A 205 17.31 9.12 -14.10
N HIS A 206 17.16 10.22 -14.84
CA HIS A 206 16.83 10.19 -16.25
C HIS A 206 17.85 9.38 -17.06
N ASP A 207 19.15 9.68 -16.92
CA ASP A 207 20.24 8.99 -17.63
C ASP A 207 20.26 7.49 -17.30
N LYS A 208 20.00 7.13 -16.02
CA LYS A 208 19.87 5.74 -15.61
C LYS A 208 18.68 5.05 -16.30
N ASN A 209 17.54 5.72 -16.40
CA ASN A 209 16.36 5.20 -17.09
C ASN A 209 16.62 4.98 -18.58
N VAL A 210 17.28 5.92 -19.25
CA VAL A 210 17.65 5.80 -20.66
C VAL A 210 18.58 4.59 -20.88
N SER A 211 19.62 4.45 -20.06
CA SER A 211 20.57 3.35 -20.15
C SER A 211 19.89 2.00 -19.93
N GLN A 212 19.00 1.88 -18.93
CA GLN A 212 18.25 0.65 -18.66
C GLN A 212 17.27 0.31 -19.78
N ALA A 213 16.58 1.29 -20.35
CA ALA A 213 15.67 1.08 -21.46
C ALA A 213 16.41 0.56 -22.71
N GLN A 214 17.59 1.13 -23.02
CA GLN A 214 18.45 0.67 -24.12
C GLN A 214 18.95 -0.76 -23.92
N ALA A 215 19.44 -1.09 -22.70
CA ALA A 215 19.90 -2.44 -22.37
C ALA A 215 18.77 -3.50 -22.44
N GLN A 216 17.52 -3.06 -22.41
CA GLN A 216 16.35 -3.92 -22.46
C GLN A 216 15.67 -3.94 -23.85
N ALA A 217 16.14 -3.15 -24.83
CA ALA A 217 15.60 -3.20 -26.18
C ALA A 217 15.89 -4.58 -26.80
N PRO A 218 14.94 -5.17 -27.54
CA PRO A 218 15.22 -6.39 -28.30
C PRO A 218 16.27 -6.06 -29.39
N SER A 219 17.30 -6.90 -29.49
CA SER A 219 18.29 -6.91 -30.57
C SER A 219 17.66 -7.41 -31.87
#